data_49fa6a76f85bf2280fd8f78d469c42c5
#
_entry.id   49fa6a76f85bf2280fd8f78d469c42c5
#
_cell.length_a   1.000
_cell.length_b   1.000
_cell.length_c   1.000
_cell.angle_alpha   90.00
_cell.angle_beta   90.00
_cell.angle_gamma   90.00
#
_symmetry.space_group_name_H-M   'P 1'
#
loop_
_entity.id
_entity.type
_entity.pdbx_description
1 polymer ?
#
loop_
_entity_poly.entity_id
_entity_poly.type
_entity_poly.pdbx_seq_one_letter_code
_entity_poly.pdbx_strand_id
1 'polypeptide(L)'
;MFYIYTKEKKSQVKFTVNLTADEVKQFMDNNLFLDYPDLNQDDYVIVERTESFKYPTYDASINSIREMSRNELIEEDIEIQLEPGEIIRDKKLIKVPKPEKNDKYLIWNREKGVWEYDSKKEKEDYFQLVDTLKAEALEYGFDYQGHRQRLRIKDLIYMEIAIKSLEISKKKFKKDLKSTWYFHDNFGMTMSIEDLEDMMFSGTMFIQSIFNSENYFKTQVEPKDLTKEEFKNKINELHNLVMKKVGGKE
;
A
#
# COMPACT_ATOMS: atom_id res chain seq x y z
N MET A 1 27.23 20.89 29.27
CA MET A 1 26.78 22.25 29.59
C MET A 1 25.72 22.15 30.66
N PHE A 2 25.75 23.07 31.63
CA PHE A 2 24.77 23.11 32.72
C PHE A 2 23.79 24.25 32.49
N TYR A 3 22.49 23.94 32.67
CA TYR A 3 21.40 24.90 32.58
C TYR A 3 20.76 25.08 33.93
N ILE A 4 20.60 26.33 34.37
CA ILE A 4 19.95 26.69 35.63
C ILE A 4 18.53 27.13 35.30
N TYR A 5 17.56 26.37 35.75
CA TYR A 5 16.14 26.57 35.48
C TYR A 5 15.40 27.06 36.73
N THR A 6 14.36 27.85 36.53
CA THR A 6 13.41 28.20 37.59
C THR A 6 12.53 26.99 37.96
N LYS A 7 12.17 26.85 39.27
CA LYS A 7 11.23 25.82 39.74
C LYS A 7 9.78 26.25 39.54
N GLU A 8 9.41 26.42 38.26
CA GLU A 8 8.08 26.86 37.87
C GLU A 8 7.47 25.90 36.87
N LYS A 9 6.14 25.91 36.74
CA LYS A 9 5.41 25.13 35.74
C LYS A 9 5.83 25.49 34.30
N LYS A 10 6.06 26.78 34.04
CA LYS A 10 6.71 27.29 32.80
C LYS A 10 8.12 27.67 33.16
N SER A 11 8.94 26.66 33.41
CA SER A 11 10.31 26.87 33.80
C SER A 11 11.11 27.62 32.73
N GLN A 12 12.01 28.46 33.13
CA GLN A 12 12.89 29.23 32.24
C GLN A 12 14.35 28.96 32.56
N VAL A 13 15.19 28.96 31.52
CA VAL A 13 16.64 28.99 31.70
C VAL A 13 17.04 30.37 32.21
N LYS A 14 17.51 30.46 33.44
CA LYS A 14 18.01 31.69 34.00
C LYS A 14 19.46 31.92 33.60
N PHE A 15 20.29 30.85 33.68
CA PHE A 15 21.71 30.90 33.32
C PHE A 15 22.13 29.61 32.60
N THR A 16 23.13 29.76 31.75
CA THR A 16 23.84 28.62 31.14
C THR A 16 25.31 28.71 31.60
N VAL A 17 25.82 27.59 32.11
CA VAL A 17 27.19 27.53 32.64
C VAL A 17 27.96 26.44 31.90
N ASN A 18 29.10 26.82 31.32
CA ASN A 18 30.00 25.91 30.63
C ASN A 18 31.17 25.52 31.53
N LEU A 19 30.88 24.72 32.55
CA LEU A 19 31.85 24.21 33.53
C LEU A 19 31.97 22.70 33.42
N THR A 20 33.06 22.13 33.91
CA THR A 20 33.18 20.67 34.10
C THR A 20 32.32 20.21 35.28
N ALA A 21 32.03 18.91 35.38
CA ALA A 21 31.25 18.35 36.49
C ALA A 21 31.86 18.66 37.89
N ASP A 22 33.18 18.62 37.99
CA ASP A 22 33.89 18.92 39.24
C ASP A 22 33.82 20.41 39.60
N GLU A 23 33.98 21.29 38.62
CA GLU A 23 33.85 22.74 38.82
C GLU A 23 32.40 23.13 39.16
N VAL A 24 31.40 22.46 38.57
CA VAL A 24 29.99 22.69 38.92
C VAL A 24 29.71 22.26 40.36
N LYS A 25 30.24 21.13 40.81
CA LYS A 25 30.10 20.70 42.20
C LYS A 25 30.71 21.72 43.18
N GLN A 26 31.93 22.19 42.90
CA GLN A 26 32.54 23.25 43.68
C GLN A 26 31.76 24.55 43.64
N PHE A 27 31.23 24.89 42.50
CA PHE A 27 30.39 26.06 42.28
C PHE A 27 29.04 25.96 43.03
N MET A 28 28.47 24.76 43.12
CA MET A 28 27.28 24.47 43.91
C MET A 28 27.53 24.50 45.41
N ASP A 29 28.68 23.91 45.87
CA ASP A 29 29.05 23.85 47.26
C ASP A 29 29.49 25.22 47.83
N ASN A 30 30.04 26.11 46.96
CA ASN A 30 30.57 27.43 47.33
C ASN A 30 29.61 28.59 47.01
N ASN A 31 28.34 28.34 46.81
CA ASN A 31 27.29 29.34 46.56
C ASN A 31 27.40 30.10 45.23
N LEU A 32 26.91 29.48 44.16
CA LEU A 32 26.53 30.18 42.92
C LEU A 32 25.83 31.51 43.19
N PHE A 33 25.09 31.60 44.27
CA PHE A 33 24.27 32.73 44.65
C PHE A 33 25.04 33.80 45.47
N LEU A 34 26.31 33.59 45.80
CA LEU A 34 27.15 34.66 46.34
C LEU A 34 27.40 35.78 45.31
N ASP A 35 27.53 35.39 44.06
CA ASP A 35 27.69 36.34 42.95
C ASP A 35 26.34 36.98 42.53
N TYR A 36 25.23 36.37 42.96
CA TYR A 36 23.86 36.81 42.66
C TYR A 36 23.02 36.80 43.94
N PRO A 37 23.28 37.72 44.90
CA PRO A 37 22.67 37.69 46.23
C PRO A 37 21.14 37.92 46.24
N ASP A 38 20.58 38.43 45.15
CA ASP A 38 19.14 38.65 44.98
C ASP A 38 18.39 37.38 44.58
N LEU A 39 19.08 36.27 44.30
CA LEU A 39 18.47 35.01 43.90
C LEU A 39 18.42 34.05 45.08
N ASN A 40 17.27 33.40 45.29
CA ASN A 40 17.13 32.32 46.25
C ASN A 40 17.46 30.99 45.60
N GLN A 41 18.46 30.27 46.14
CA GLN A 41 18.88 28.96 45.62
C GLN A 41 17.74 27.95 45.53
N ASP A 42 16.79 28.00 46.45
CA ASP A 42 15.67 27.08 46.50
C ASP A 42 14.71 27.22 45.31
N ASP A 43 14.77 28.35 44.60
CA ASP A 43 13.91 28.63 43.44
C ASP A 43 14.45 28.05 42.11
N TYR A 44 15.62 27.42 42.15
CA TYR A 44 16.34 26.97 40.95
C TYR A 44 16.71 25.49 40.99
N VAL A 45 16.84 24.90 39.79
CA VAL A 45 17.39 23.55 39.57
C VAL A 45 18.45 23.60 38.49
N ILE A 46 19.53 22.86 38.72
CA ILE A 46 20.64 22.74 37.76
C ILE A 46 20.57 21.40 37.09
N VAL A 47 20.61 21.41 35.74
CA VAL A 47 20.52 20.22 34.91
C VAL A 47 21.67 20.19 33.91
N GLU A 48 22.44 19.10 33.88
CA GLU A 48 23.44 18.85 32.85
C GLU A 48 22.83 18.28 31.61
N ARG A 49 23.00 18.98 30.47
CA ARG A 49 22.52 18.54 29.16
C ARG A 49 23.40 19.09 28.04
N THR A 50 23.30 18.50 26.85
CA THR A 50 23.89 19.02 25.61
C THR A 50 23.11 20.24 25.08
N GLU A 51 21.78 20.21 25.21
CA GLU A 51 20.86 21.27 24.76
C GLU A 51 19.81 21.55 25.82
N SER A 52 19.27 22.79 25.83
CA SER A 52 18.16 23.16 26.72
C SER A 52 16.89 22.37 26.36
N PHE A 53 15.97 22.22 27.31
CA PHE A 53 14.63 21.78 27.04
C PHE A 53 13.89 22.81 26.14
N LYS A 54 13.03 22.34 25.26
CA LYS A 54 12.23 23.23 24.41
C LYS A 54 11.06 23.84 25.18
N TYR A 55 10.42 23.03 25.99
CA TYR A 55 9.30 23.42 26.85
C TYR A 55 9.51 22.86 28.25
N PRO A 56 10.43 23.48 29.05
CA PRO A 56 10.78 22.96 30.35
C PRO A 56 9.66 23.17 31.37
N THR A 57 9.47 22.19 32.25
CA THR A 57 8.60 22.27 33.41
C THR A 57 9.32 21.66 34.63
N TYR A 58 9.12 22.25 35.80
CA TYR A 58 9.62 21.69 37.03
C TYR A 58 8.74 20.56 37.51
N ASP A 59 9.35 19.42 37.80
CA ASP A 59 8.68 18.24 38.35
C ASP A 59 9.16 18.03 39.81
N ALA A 60 8.28 18.35 40.75
CA ALA A 60 8.57 18.25 42.17
C ALA A 60 8.81 16.80 42.66
N SER A 61 8.24 15.80 41.93
CA SER A 61 8.41 14.39 42.33
C SER A 61 9.82 13.88 42.15
N ILE A 62 10.55 14.43 41.19
CA ILE A 62 11.97 14.10 40.92
C ILE A 62 12.91 15.25 41.28
N ASN A 63 12.36 16.36 41.79
CA ASN A 63 13.09 17.61 42.08
C ASN A 63 14.00 18.04 40.91
N SER A 64 13.46 17.99 39.69
CA SER A 64 14.21 18.28 38.46
C SER A 64 13.34 18.90 37.39
N ILE A 65 13.96 19.30 36.28
CA ILE A 65 13.27 19.79 35.07
C ILE A 65 13.10 18.65 34.09
N ARG A 66 11.95 18.60 33.48
CA ARG A 66 11.66 17.75 32.32
C ARG A 66 10.99 18.53 31.19
N GLU A 67 10.88 17.92 30.05
CA GLU A 67 10.04 18.43 28.97
C GLU A 67 8.57 18.32 29.37
N MET A 68 7.76 19.33 29.02
CA MET A 68 6.31 19.24 29.18
C MET A 68 5.76 18.09 28.35
N SER A 69 4.82 17.36 28.93
CA SER A 69 4.02 16.38 28.20
C SER A 69 3.10 17.08 27.18
N ARG A 70 2.62 16.33 26.19
CA ARG A 70 1.69 16.87 25.19
C ARG A 70 0.41 17.45 25.80
N ASN A 71 -0.08 16.86 26.89
CA ASN A 71 -1.24 17.39 27.62
C ASN A 71 -0.90 18.72 28.31
N GLU A 72 0.25 18.83 28.95
CA GLU A 72 0.68 20.08 29.58
C GLU A 72 0.90 21.19 28.54
N LEU A 73 1.44 20.88 27.36
CA LEU A 73 1.54 21.83 26.25
C LEU A 73 0.17 22.36 25.82
N ILE A 74 -0.84 21.48 25.72
CA ILE A 74 -2.21 21.84 25.36
C ILE A 74 -2.86 22.71 26.46
N GLU A 75 -2.66 22.36 27.72
CA GLU A 75 -3.17 23.17 28.85
C GLU A 75 -2.63 24.59 28.84
N GLU A 76 -1.37 24.75 28.41
CA GLU A 76 -0.69 26.04 28.29
C GLU A 76 -0.90 26.75 26.94
N ASP A 77 -1.86 26.27 26.14
CA ASP A 77 -2.23 26.80 24.80
C ASP A 77 -1.03 26.81 23.81
N ILE A 78 -0.08 25.87 23.98
CA ILE A 78 1.03 25.68 23.06
C ILE A 78 0.58 24.73 21.96
N GLU A 79 0.71 25.16 20.71
CA GLU A 79 0.35 24.35 19.54
C GLU A 79 1.23 23.09 19.43
N ILE A 80 0.58 21.94 19.27
CA ILE A 80 1.24 20.66 19.04
C ILE A 80 0.80 20.04 17.73
N GLN A 81 1.66 19.22 17.13
CA GLN A 81 1.29 18.41 15.99
C GLN A 81 0.45 17.21 16.45
N LEU A 82 -0.79 17.13 15.93
CA LEU A 82 -1.67 15.99 16.18
C LEU A 82 -1.39 14.84 15.23
N GLU A 83 -1.39 13.63 15.75
CA GLU A 83 -1.34 12.39 14.96
C GLU A 83 -2.73 12.03 14.42
N PRO A 84 -2.82 11.15 13.37
CA PRO A 84 -4.10 10.59 12.97
C PRO A 84 -4.81 9.90 14.13
N GLY A 85 -6.09 10.24 14.33
CA GLY A 85 -6.87 9.74 15.46
C GLY A 85 -6.77 10.60 16.72
N GLU A 86 -6.09 11.74 16.69
CA GLU A 86 -6.02 12.64 17.83
C GLU A 86 -6.81 13.93 17.59
N ILE A 87 -7.54 14.36 18.62
CA ILE A 87 -8.24 15.63 18.68
C ILE A 87 -7.97 16.31 20.01
N ILE A 88 -8.09 17.65 20.02
CA ILE A 88 -8.10 18.43 21.27
C ILE A 88 -9.55 18.82 21.56
N ARG A 89 -10.04 18.49 22.75
CA ARG A 89 -11.32 18.93 23.25
C ARG A 89 -11.18 19.33 24.71
N ASP A 90 -11.68 20.51 25.07
CA ASP A 90 -11.62 21.05 26.45
C ASP A 90 -10.20 21.02 27.03
N LYS A 91 -9.21 21.45 26.24
CA LYS A 91 -7.78 21.43 26.60
C LYS A 91 -7.23 20.05 26.97
N LYS A 92 -7.79 19.00 26.38
CA LYS A 92 -7.29 17.61 26.59
C LYS A 92 -7.06 16.94 25.25
N LEU A 93 -5.98 16.19 25.17
CA LEU A 93 -5.71 15.32 24.04
C LEU A 93 -6.58 14.06 24.16
N ILE A 94 -7.44 13.84 23.18
CA ILE A 94 -8.32 12.68 23.10
C ILE A 94 -7.88 11.83 21.91
N LYS A 95 -7.71 10.54 22.13
CA LYS A 95 -7.41 9.58 21.08
C LYS A 95 -8.70 8.87 20.66
N VAL A 96 -9.10 9.10 19.40
CA VAL A 96 -10.25 8.42 18.78
C VAL A 96 -9.76 7.08 18.23
N PRO A 97 -10.23 5.95 18.77
CA PRO A 97 -9.77 4.63 18.34
C PRO A 97 -10.09 4.39 16.87
N LYS A 98 -9.14 3.80 16.15
CA LYS A 98 -9.37 3.34 14.77
C LYS A 98 -10.29 2.13 14.80
N PRO A 99 -11.40 2.10 14.01
CA PRO A 99 -12.25 0.91 13.89
C PRO A 99 -11.45 -0.31 13.40
N GLU A 100 -11.70 -1.48 13.98
CA GLU A 100 -10.99 -2.71 13.61
C GLU A 100 -11.37 -3.21 12.20
N LYS A 101 -12.62 -2.96 11.79
CA LYS A 101 -13.14 -3.44 10.52
C LYS A 101 -12.65 -2.57 9.36
N ASN A 102 -12.08 -3.21 8.33
CA ASN A 102 -11.61 -2.57 7.09
C ASN A 102 -10.56 -1.47 7.30
N ASP A 103 -9.65 -1.72 8.21
CA ASP A 103 -8.68 -0.72 8.66
C ASP A 103 -7.76 -0.21 7.53
N LYS A 104 -7.54 -1.02 6.48
CA LYS A 104 -6.71 -0.69 5.30
C LYS A 104 -7.18 0.59 4.57
N TYR A 105 -8.49 0.82 4.55
CA TYR A 105 -9.09 1.93 3.80
C TYR A 105 -9.63 3.03 4.71
N LEU A 106 -9.27 3.03 6.00
CA LEU A 106 -9.66 4.08 6.91
C LEU A 106 -8.66 5.22 6.86
N ILE A 107 -9.15 6.43 6.59
CA ILE A 107 -8.42 7.69 6.60
C ILE A 107 -8.91 8.57 7.74
N TRP A 108 -7.99 9.33 8.33
CA TRP A 108 -8.34 10.28 9.38
C TRP A 108 -8.80 11.60 8.78
N ASN A 109 -10.06 11.96 9.00
CA ASN A 109 -10.58 13.28 8.65
C ASN A 109 -10.33 14.23 9.82
N ARG A 110 -9.31 15.10 9.69
CA ARG A 110 -8.90 16.04 10.75
C ARG A 110 -9.97 17.10 11.05
N GLU A 111 -10.72 17.55 10.04
CA GLU A 111 -11.73 18.58 10.22
C GLU A 111 -12.92 18.07 11.04
N LYS A 112 -13.33 16.83 10.79
CA LYS A 112 -14.45 16.20 11.49
C LYS A 112 -14.03 15.47 12.77
N GLY A 113 -12.75 15.17 12.94
CA GLY A 113 -12.23 14.39 14.06
C GLY A 113 -12.74 12.95 14.09
N VAL A 114 -12.87 12.31 12.92
CA VAL A 114 -13.37 10.93 12.77
C VAL A 114 -12.58 10.14 11.75
N TRP A 115 -12.62 8.81 11.88
CA TRP A 115 -12.15 7.90 10.85
C TRP A 115 -13.22 7.74 9.77
N GLU A 116 -12.89 8.01 8.53
CA GLU A 116 -13.76 7.86 7.37
C GLU A 116 -13.24 6.71 6.47
N TYR A 117 -14.17 6.02 5.83
CA TYR A 117 -13.84 4.93 4.92
C TYR A 117 -13.59 5.49 3.52
N ASP A 118 -12.41 5.22 2.95
CA ASP A 118 -12.03 5.61 1.59
C ASP A 118 -12.46 4.55 0.57
N SER A 119 -13.74 4.58 0.22
CA SER A 119 -14.31 3.68 -0.79
C SER A 119 -13.71 3.88 -2.19
N LYS A 120 -13.18 5.08 -2.46
CA LYS A 120 -12.52 5.37 -3.74
C LYS A 120 -11.20 4.61 -3.84
N LYS A 121 -10.39 4.66 -2.78
CA LYS A 121 -9.12 3.93 -2.71
C LYS A 121 -9.33 2.41 -2.76
N GLU A 122 -10.35 1.90 -2.06
CA GLU A 122 -10.72 0.49 -2.14
C GLU A 122 -11.05 0.06 -3.58
N LYS A 123 -11.86 0.85 -4.28
CA LYS A 123 -12.24 0.57 -5.67
C LYS A 123 -11.04 0.65 -6.63
N GLU A 124 -10.14 1.61 -6.43
CA GLU A 124 -8.90 1.71 -7.21
C GLU A 124 -8.02 0.47 -7.03
N ASP A 125 -7.78 0.05 -5.78
CA ASP A 125 -6.98 -1.15 -5.47
C ASP A 125 -7.63 -2.42 -6.05
N TYR A 126 -8.96 -2.54 -5.96
CA TYR A 126 -9.70 -3.64 -6.54
C TYR A 126 -9.57 -3.69 -8.07
N PHE A 127 -9.70 -2.55 -8.76
CA PHE A 127 -9.54 -2.48 -10.20
C PHE A 127 -8.11 -2.84 -10.62
N GLN A 128 -7.11 -2.40 -9.88
CA GLN A 128 -5.72 -2.77 -10.12
C GLN A 128 -5.50 -4.28 -9.96
N LEU A 129 -6.15 -4.92 -8.98
CA LEU A 129 -6.12 -6.37 -8.82
C LEU A 129 -6.74 -7.09 -10.03
N VAL A 130 -7.91 -6.64 -10.51
CA VAL A 130 -8.57 -7.18 -11.70
C VAL A 130 -7.67 -7.04 -12.93
N ASP A 131 -7.01 -5.90 -13.12
CA ASP A 131 -6.06 -5.68 -14.22
C ASP A 131 -4.86 -6.62 -14.15
N THR A 132 -4.35 -6.86 -12.95
CA THR A 132 -3.25 -7.81 -12.72
C THR A 132 -3.67 -9.23 -13.09
N LEU A 133 -4.83 -9.69 -12.63
CA LEU A 133 -5.35 -11.02 -12.93
C LEU A 133 -5.64 -11.20 -14.42
N LYS A 134 -6.17 -10.17 -15.10
CA LYS A 134 -6.33 -10.14 -16.55
C LYS A 134 -4.99 -10.30 -17.27
N ALA A 135 -3.98 -9.54 -16.88
CA ALA A 135 -2.65 -9.61 -17.50
C ALA A 135 -2.03 -11.01 -17.33
N GLU A 136 -2.16 -11.61 -16.15
CA GLU A 136 -1.71 -12.98 -15.89
C GLU A 136 -2.45 -14.00 -16.75
N ALA A 137 -3.78 -13.85 -16.92
CA ALA A 137 -4.57 -14.76 -17.76
C ALA A 137 -4.18 -14.65 -19.24
N LEU A 138 -3.95 -13.43 -19.76
CA LEU A 138 -3.46 -13.21 -21.13
C LEU A 138 -2.08 -13.81 -21.35
N GLU A 139 -1.15 -13.69 -20.39
CA GLU A 139 0.19 -14.27 -20.50
C GLU A 139 0.15 -15.81 -20.38
N TYR A 140 -0.72 -16.34 -19.54
CA TYR A 140 -0.92 -17.80 -19.48
C TYR A 140 -1.42 -18.35 -20.81
N GLY A 141 -2.42 -17.71 -21.42
CA GLY A 141 -3.15 -18.25 -22.57
C GLY A 141 -4.21 -19.26 -22.16
N PHE A 142 -4.39 -20.33 -22.95
CA PHE A 142 -5.39 -21.35 -22.70
C PHE A 142 -4.87 -22.77 -22.94
N ASP A 143 -5.62 -23.76 -22.47
CA ASP A 143 -5.31 -25.17 -22.68
C ASP A 143 -6.08 -25.69 -23.90
N TYR A 144 -5.36 -26.13 -24.92
CA TYR A 144 -5.90 -26.74 -26.14
C TYR A 144 -5.48 -28.21 -26.23
N GLN A 145 -6.46 -29.10 -26.21
CA GLN A 145 -6.23 -30.55 -26.23
C GLN A 145 -5.21 -31.05 -25.17
N GLY A 146 -5.24 -30.44 -23.97
CA GLY A 146 -4.35 -30.80 -22.85
C GLY A 146 -2.97 -30.11 -22.88
N HIS A 147 -2.70 -29.28 -23.89
CA HIS A 147 -1.44 -28.55 -24.01
C HIS A 147 -1.65 -27.05 -23.89
N ARG A 148 -0.74 -26.37 -23.18
CA ARG A 148 -0.82 -24.94 -22.98
C ARG A 148 -0.41 -24.17 -24.23
N GLN A 149 -1.34 -23.33 -24.74
CA GLN A 149 -1.09 -22.40 -25.83
C GLN A 149 -1.09 -20.96 -25.33
N ARG A 150 0.01 -20.23 -25.55
CA ARG A 150 0.06 -18.80 -25.34
C ARG A 150 -0.71 -18.04 -26.42
N LEU A 151 -1.29 -16.89 -26.04
CA LEU A 151 -2.14 -16.08 -26.92
C LEU A 151 -1.61 -14.64 -27.04
N ARG A 152 -0.28 -14.45 -26.93
CA ARG A 152 0.34 -13.15 -27.21
C ARG A 152 0.20 -12.81 -28.70
N ILE A 153 0.23 -11.53 -29.05
CA ILE A 153 0.10 -11.07 -30.44
C ILE A 153 1.00 -11.85 -31.38
N LYS A 154 2.27 -12.08 -31.00
CA LYS A 154 3.20 -12.85 -31.81
C LYS A 154 2.78 -14.32 -32.02
N ASP A 155 2.17 -14.94 -31.02
CA ASP A 155 1.73 -16.33 -31.11
C ASP A 155 0.56 -16.43 -32.09
N LEU A 156 -0.39 -15.49 -32.06
CA LEU A 156 -1.50 -15.40 -33.01
C LEU A 156 -1.02 -15.14 -34.45
N ILE A 157 -0.05 -14.25 -34.62
CA ILE A 157 0.57 -13.99 -35.93
C ILE A 157 1.25 -15.25 -36.49
N TYR A 158 1.96 -16.02 -35.66
CA TYR A 158 2.58 -17.28 -36.11
C TYR A 158 1.55 -18.34 -36.50
N MET A 159 0.40 -18.42 -35.80
CA MET A 159 -0.71 -19.29 -36.19
C MET A 159 -1.26 -18.87 -37.56
N GLU A 160 -1.51 -17.59 -37.77
CA GLU A 160 -2.00 -17.05 -39.05
C GLU A 160 -1.00 -17.34 -40.19
N ILE A 161 0.31 -17.13 -39.96
CA ILE A 161 1.34 -17.44 -40.94
C ILE A 161 1.38 -18.94 -41.26
N ALA A 162 1.24 -19.81 -40.26
CA ALA A 162 1.19 -21.25 -40.48
C ALA A 162 -0.02 -21.67 -41.32
N ILE A 163 -1.23 -21.18 -41.01
CA ILE A 163 -2.45 -21.39 -41.77
C ILE A 163 -2.23 -20.93 -43.22
N LYS A 164 -1.80 -19.69 -43.43
CA LYS A 164 -1.52 -19.11 -44.75
C LYS A 164 -0.53 -19.93 -45.56
N SER A 165 0.54 -20.43 -44.93
CA SER A 165 1.54 -21.27 -45.60
C SER A 165 0.96 -22.59 -46.10
N LEU A 166 0.09 -23.22 -45.29
CA LEU A 166 -0.57 -24.45 -45.64
C LEU A 166 -1.63 -24.21 -46.77
N GLU A 167 -2.39 -23.12 -46.70
CA GLU A 167 -3.31 -22.71 -47.77
C GLU A 167 -2.57 -22.51 -49.12
N ILE A 168 -1.46 -21.84 -49.13
CA ILE A 168 -0.61 -21.63 -50.31
C ILE A 168 -0.16 -22.99 -50.87
N SER A 169 0.26 -23.90 -50.01
CA SER A 169 0.67 -25.24 -50.40
C SER A 169 -0.49 -25.99 -51.08
N LYS A 170 -1.68 -25.97 -50.50
CA LYS A 170 -2.88 -26.58 -51.05
C LYS A 170 -3.24 -25.97 -52.41
N LYS A 171 -3.25 -24.63 -52.50
CA LYS A 171 -3.61 -23.89 -53.73
C LYS A 171 -2.58 -24.07 -54.86
N LYS A 172 -1.28 -23.90 -54.55
CA LYS A 172 -0.21 -23.83 -55.52
C LYS A 172 0.28 -25.21 -55.95
N PHE A 173 0.46 -26.11 -54.97
CA PHE A 173 1.07 -27.43 -55.20
C PHE A 173 0.07 -28.58 -55.18
N LYS A 174 -1.22 -28.31 -54.90
CA LYS A 174 -2.29 -29.31 -54.78
C LYS A 174 -1.99 -30.41 -53.74
N LYS A 175 -1.30 -30.01 -52.65
CA LYS A 175 -0.93 -30.90 -51.56
C LYS A 175 -1.55 -30.42 -50.27
N ASP A 176 -2.30 -31.31 -49.60
CA ASP A 176 -2.75 -31.11 -48.21
C ASP A 176 -1.62 -31.48 -47.28
N LEU A 177 -0.80 -30.47 -46.91
CA LEU A 177 0.27 -30.62 -45.95
C LEU A 177 -0.27 -30.38 -44.55
N LYS A 178 0.42 -30.98 -43.57
CA LYS A 178 0.25 -30.67 -42.15
C LYS A 178 1.51 -30.01 -41.64
N SER A 179 1.38 -29.20 -40.59
CA SER A 179 2.53 -28.55 -39.91
C SER A 179 2.64 -29.07 -38.49
N THR A 180 3.85 -29.21 -38.00
CA THR A 180 4.05 -29.47 -36.57
C THR A 180 3.99 -28.17 -35.82
N TRP A 181 3.01 -28.01 -34.93
CA TRP A 181 2.88 -26.90 -34.02
C TRP A 181 3.46 -27.24 -32.67
N TYR A 182 4.28 -26.35 -32.08
CA TYR A 182 4.88 -26.54 -30.77
C TYR A 182 4.19 -25.66 -29.74
N PHE A 183 3.61 -26.30 -28.74
CA PHE A 183 2.97 -25.66 -27.60
C PHE A 183 3.99 -25.09 -26.60
N HIS A 184 3.51 -24.38 -25.61
CA HIS A 184 4.40 -23.79 -24.59
C HIS A 184 5.15 -24.82 -23.75
N ASP A 185 4.58 -26.00 -23.58
CA ASP A 185 5.18 -27.15 -22.89
C ASP A 185 6.19 -27.92 -23.76
N ASN A 186 6.54 -27.40 -24.93
CA ASN A 186 7.39 -28.00 -25.96
C ASN A 186 6.82 -29.28 -26.60
N PHE A 187 5.54 -29.57 -26.38
CA PHE A 187 4.89 -30.66 -27.10
C PHE A 187 4.63 -30.26 -28.54
N GLY A 188 5.00 -31.14 -29.48
CA GLY A 188 4.79 -30.96 -30.91
C GLY A 188 3.57 -31.77 -31.39
N MET A 189 2.57 -31.09 -31.96
CA MET A 189 1.38 -31.71 -32.53
C MET A 189 1.33 -31.47 -34.05
N THR A 190 1.11 -32.52 -34.82
CA THR A 190 0.92 -32.39 -36.27
C THR A 190 -0.52 -31.94 -36.57
N MET A 191 -0.68 -30.73 -37.10
CA MET A 191 -1.94 -30.04 -37.26
C MET A 191 -2.24 -29.78 -38.74
N SER A 192 -3.48 -29.92 -39.16
CA SER A 192 -4.02 -29.47 -40.43
C SER A 192 -4.37 -27.97 -40.41
N ILE A 193 -4.84 -27.41 -41.53
CA ILE A 193 -5.39 -26.06 -41.61
C ILE A 193 -6.57 -25.94 -40.63
N GLU A 194 -7.50 -26.87 -40.69
CA GLU A 194 -8.69 -26.89 -39.85
C GLU A 194 -8.35 -26.94 -38.35
N ASP A 195 -7.39 -27.77 -37.96
CA ASP A 195 -6.92 -27.86 -36.55
C ASP A 195 -6.34 -26.53 -36.06
N LEU A 196 -5.54 -25.84 -36.91
CA LEU A 196 -4.94 -24.53 -36.58
C LEU A 196 -6.01 -23.42 -36.53
N GLU A 197 -6.96 -23.43 -37.45
CA GLU A 197 -8.11 -22.50 -37.47
C GLU A 197 -8.95 -22.67 -36.20
N ASP A 198 -9.29 -23.91 -35.82
CA ASP A 198 -10.04 -24.20 -34.60
C ASP A 198 -9.31 -23.75 -33.35
N MET A 199 -7.99 -23.98 -33.29
CA MET A 199 -7.14 -23.51 -32.17
C MET A 199 -7.12 -21.98 -32.11
N MET A 200 -6.94 -21.29 -33.24
CA MET A 200 -6.90 -19.83 -33.31
C MET A 200 -8.27 -19.23 -32.94
N PHE A 201 -9.37 -19.82 -33.42
CA PHE A 201 -10.71 -19.39 -33.08
C PHE A 201 -11.00 -19.56 -31.57
N SER A 202 -10.74 -20.74 -31.02
CA SER A 202 -10.93 -21.03 -29.60
C SER A 202 -10.09 -20.07 -28.72
N GLY A 203 -8.83 -19.83 -29.11
CA GLY A 203 -7.95 -18.88 -28.43
C GLY A 203 -8.47 -17.45 -28.46
N THR A 204 -9.00 -17.01 -29.60
CA THR A 204 -9.58 -15.65 -29.74
C THR A 204 -10.84 -15.51 -28.88
N MET A 205 -11.71 -16.53 -28.82
CA MET A 205 -12.88 -16.53 -27.94
C MET A 205 -12.49 -16.57 -26.47
N PHE A 206 -11.38 -17.23 -26.13
CA PHE A 206 -10.83 -17.22 -24.78
C PHE A 206 -10.34 -15.83 -24.38
N ILE A 207 -9.59 -15.12 -25.26
CA ILE A 207 -9.20 -13.73 -25.06
C ILE A 207 -10.42 -12.84 -24.79
N GLN A 208 -11.47 -12.98 -25.62
CA GLN A 208 -12.72 -12.23 -25.43
C GLN A 208 -13.35 -12.51 -24.06
N SER A 209 -13.28 -13.76 -23.59
CA SER A 209 -13.80 -14.15 -22.28
C SER A 209 -13.00 -13.53 -21.13
N ILE A 210 -11.68 -13.32 -21.29
CA ILE A 210 -10.86 -12.59 -20.34
C ILE A 210 -11.32 -11.13 -20.23
N PHE A 211 -11.52 -10.43 -21.35
CA PHE A 211 -12.02 -9.05 -21.36
C PHE A 211 -13.44 -8.93 -20.78
N ASN A 212 -14.29 -9.90 -21.09
CA ASN A 212 -15.64 -9.94 -20.54
C ASN A 212 -15.63 -10.18 -19.02
N SER A 213 -14.69 -10.99 -18.51
CA SER A 213 -14.50 -11.21 -17.08
C SER A 213 -14.00 -9.96 -16.38
N GLU A 214 -13.02 -9.24 -16.97
CA GLU A 214 -12.60 -7.93 -16.47
C GLU A 214 -13.78 -6.98 -16.35
N ASN A 215 -14.57 -6.82 -17.42
CA ASN A 215 -15.75 -5.96 -17.41
C ASN A 215 -16.75 -6.38 -16.32
N TYR A 216 -17.03 -7.68 -16.20
CA TYR A 216 -17.91 -8.21 -15.16
C TYR A 216 -17.46 -7.81 -13.75
N PHE A 217 -16.20 -8.05 -13.42
CA PHE A 217 -15.68 -7.73 -12.08
C PHE A 217 -15.61 -6.22 -11.83
N LYS A 218 -15.34 -5.40 -12.85
CA LYS A 218 -15.28 -3.94 -12.68
C LYS A 218 -16.64 -3.25 -12.65
N THR A 219 -17.70 -3.88 -13.17
CA THR A 219 -19.00 -3.21 -13.35
C THR A 219 -20.18 -3.88 -12.63
N GLN A 220 -20.09 -5.17 -12.32
CA GLN A 220 -21.19 -5.95 -11.75
C GLN A 220 -20.89 -6.55 -10.38
N VAL A 221 -19.67 -6.37 -9.89
CA VAL A 221 -19.23 -6.88 -8.59
C VAL A 221 -18.72 -5.72 -7.74
N GLU A 222 -19.22 -5.63 -6.51
CA GLU A 222 -18.66 -4.69 -5.53
C GLU A 222 -17.23 -5.11 -5.14
N PRO A 223 -16.35 -4.16 -4.78
CA PRO A 223 -15.01 -4.45 -4.34
C PRO A 223 -14.98 -5.49 -3.21
N LYS A 224 -14.17 -6.50 -3.39
CA LYS A 224 -13.98 -7.60 -2.42
C LYS A 224 -12.60 -8.22 -2.60
N ASP A 225 -12.23 -9.11 -1.71
CA ASP A 225 -11.07 -9.96 -1.90
C ASP A 225 -11.33 -10.92 -3.06
N LEU A 226 -10.76 -10.59 -4.23
CA LEU A 226 -10.89 -11.39 -5.45
C LEU A 226 -9.68 -12.32 -5.57
N THR A 227 -9.94 -13.62 -5.69
CA THR A 227 -8.90 -14.62 -5.88
C THR A 227 -8.62 -14.89 -7.37
N LYS A 228 -7.42 -15.36 -7.67
CA LYS A 228 -7.06 -15.82 -9.02
C LYS A 228 -7.98 -16.93 -9.53
N GLU A 229 -8.38 -17.84 -8.62
CA GLU A 229 -9.27 -18.95 -8.95
C GLU A 229 -10.68 -18.46 -9.32
N GLU A 230 -11.24 -17.49 -8.56
CA GLU A 230 -12.54 -16.90 -8.91
C GLU A 230 -12.50 -16.21 -10.28
N PHE A 231 -11.42 -15.48 -10.58
CA PHE A 231 -11.25 -14.81 -11.88
C PHE A 231 -11.15 -15.84 -13.01
N LYS A 232 -10.36 -16.91 -12.83
CA LYS A 232 -10.22 -18.01 -13.80
C LYS A 232 -11.54 -18.75 -14.03
N ASN A 233 -12.28 -19.03 -12.97
CA ASN A 233 -13.58 -19.69 -13.07
C ASN A 233 -14.57 -18.86 -13.87
N LYS A 234 -14.56 -17.54 -13.73
CA LYS A 234 -15.39 -16.64 -14.53
C LYS A 234 -15.00 -16.64 -16.00
N ILE A 235 -13.71 -16.65 -16.32
CA ILE A 235 -13.22 -16.78 -17.70
C ILE A 235 -13.74 -18.07 -18.31
N ASN A 236 -13.59 -19.20 -17.63
CA ASN A 236 -14.02 -20.50 -18.13
C ASN A 236 -15.54 -20.58 -18.32
N GLU A 237 -16.32 -20.03 -17.40
CA GLU A 237 -17.78 -19.92 -17.52
C GLU A 237 -18.16 -19.16 -18.80
N LEU A 238 -17.61 -17.97 -19.01
CA LEU A 238 -17.92 -17.13 -20.16
C LEU A 238 -17.44 -17.75 -21.47
N HIS A 239 -16.25 -18.36 -21.47
CA HIS A 239 -15.72 -19.08 -22.63
C HIS A 239 -16.64 -20.25 -23.05
N ASN A 240 -17.04 -21.08 -22.09
CA ASN A 240 -17.96 -22.20 -22.35
C ASN A 240 -19.31 -21.73 -22.87
N LEU A 241 -19.84 -20.61 -22.38
CA LEU A 241 -21.09 -20.03 -22.88
C LEU A 241 -20.97 -19.59 -24.34
N VAL A 242 -19.85 -18.98 -24.73
CA VAL A 242 -19.60 -18.58 -26.13
C VAL A 242 -19.45 -19.80 -27.02
N MET A 243 -18.63 -20.76 -26.62
CA MET A 243 -18.38 -21.98 -27.42
C MET A 243 -19.66 -22.81 -27.65
N LYS A 244 -20.53 -22.90 -26.64
CA LYS A 244 -21.86 -23.54 -26.82
C LYS A 244 -22.74 -22.83 -27.84
N LYS A 245 -22.75 -21.48 -27.85
CA LYS A 245 -23.53 -20.70 -28.82
C LYS A 245 -23.02 -20.86 -30.25
N VAL A 246 -21.70 -20.95 -30.44
CA VAL A 246 -21.09 -21.10 -31.77
C VAL A 246 -21.15 -22.54 -32.26
N GLY A 247 -21.02 -23.52 -31.38
CA GLY A 247 -21.04 -24.93 -31.74
C GLY A 247 -22.42 -25.50 -32.13
N GLY A 248 -23.50 -24.70 -32.01
CA GLY A 248 -24.81 -24.97 -32.58
C GLY A 248 -25.44 -26.33 -32.22
N LYS A 249 -25.13 -26.87 -31.03
CA LYS A 249 -25.85 -28.03 -30.48
C LYS A 249 -26.55 -27.60 -29.19
N GLU A 250 -27.87 -27.36 -29.31
CA GLU A 250 -28.77 -27.42 -28.18
C GLU A 250 -28.73 -28.79 -27.49
#